data_ab1291e2048ab29bfcc26e3f5add628a
#
_entry.id   ab1291e2048ab29bfcc26e3f5add628a
#
_cell.length_a   1.000
_cell.length_b   1.000
_cell.length_c   1.000
_cell.angle_alpha   90.00
_cell.angle_beta   90.00
_cell.angle_gamma   90.00
#
_symmetry.space_group_name_H-M   'P 1'
#
loop_
_entity.id
_entity.type
_entity.pdbx_description
1 polymer ?
#
loop_
_entity_poly.entity_id
_entity_poly.type
_entity_poly.pdbx_seq_one_letter_code
_entity_poly.pdbx_strand_id
1 'polypeptide(L)'
;MKKIYPILLLFFMLLSFKQEDPTLLNRKGKFVLPKGVTSQDYLPNTLIVKFKKSGDKQVSSISSEAKKQLTVAGVNLSGLTRLFPTVNPTEAIQSLKSNNASPDLSDIYMARYEGSTNIVTVINALLEDQQIIYAEPSYIYKTSFVPNDPGYVNQSYLTKVMAPQAWDILKNAANVIIGIVDSGSDLQHEDLAANIFINTADPVNGIDDDGDGYIDNYYGWDFVGNSAATMLPDNNPDVTSDSTDHGVHVSGIASAVSNNNRGVASIAYNAKLMIVKTGADNNSRAIYKGYEGIKYAADHGAAIINCSWGGTGGGQFGQEIIDYAIAKGSLVIAAAGNDATDVPDYPASYKGVLSVASVTSTDVKSSFSNFGNHITISAPGSSIYNTLNGNKYGYKSGTSMAAPLVASAAALVKAKYPNYNGLQIGEVLRTTTDPIDYLNPSFAGKMGKGRLNIFKALTQTTSSIRYQKIDVTDQSNGVRAAN
;
A
#
# COMPACT_ATOMS: atom_id res chain seq x y z
N MET A 1 -47.95 35.38 34.30
CA MET A 1 -47.53 34.00 33.97
C MET A 1 -46.12 34.04 33.37
N LYS A 2 -45.11 33.77 34.22
CA LYS A 2 -43.70 33.74 33.79
C LYS A 2 -43.39 32.37 33.28
N LYS A 3 -42.99 32.26 32.02
CA LYS A 3 -42.50 31.02 31.42
C LYS A 3 -41.03 30.80 31.81
N ILE A 4 -40.78 29.73 32.55
CA ILE A 4 -39.45 29.25 32.92
C ILE A 4 -38.99 28.30 31.81
N TYR A 5 -37.90 28.62 31.13
CA TYR A 5 -37.20 27.72 30.24
C TYR A 5 -36.14 26.96 31.04
N PRO A 6 -36.05 25.63 30.91
CA PRO A 6 -34.95 24.89 31.52
C PRO A 6 -33.68 25.07 30.68
N ILE A 7 -32.61 25.54 31.31
CA ILE A 7 -31.25 25.57 30.79
C ILE A 7 -30.75 24.11 30.81
N LEU A 8 -30.59 23.55 29.63
CA LEU A 8 -29.92 22.26 29.45
C LEU A 8 -28.39 22.48 29.55
N LEU A 9 -27.82 22.15 30.70
CA LEU A 9 -26.38 22.14 30.90
C LEU A 9 -25.78 20.96 30.14
N LEU A 10 -25.20 21.22 29.00
CA LEU A 10 -24.42 20.21 28.23
C LEU A 10 -23.08 20.03 28.94
N PHE A 11 -22.95 18.93 29.68
CA PHE A 11 -21.69 18.50 30.27
C PHE A 11 -20.81 17.95 29.11
N PHE A 12 -19.91 18.77 28.60
CA PHE A 12 -18.81 18.31 27.75
C PHE A 12 -17.87 17.51 28.64
N MET A 13 -18.01 16.19 28.62
CA MET A 13 -16.99 15.29 29.13
C MET A 13 -15.80 15.34 28.16
N LEU A 14 -14.84 16.19 28.46
CA LEU A 14 -13.50 16.14 27.87
C LEU A 14 -12.87 14.81 28.30
N LEU A 15 -13.09 13.76 27.49
CA LEU A 15 -12.22 12.60 27.49
C LEU A 15 -10.85 13.06 26.99
N SER A 16 -10.02 13.50 27.96
CA SER A 16 -8.59 13.60 27.70
C SER A 16 -8.09 12.18 27.41
N PHE A 17 -7.92 11.85 26.13
CA PHE A 17 -7.03 10.78 25.74
C PHE A 17 -5.67 11.15 26.31
N LYS A 18 -5.28 10.54 27.42
CA LYS A 18 -3.88 10.46 27.78
C LYS A 18 -3.20 9.73 26.63
N GLN A 19 -2.61 10.47 25.72
CA GLN A 19 -1.60 9.95 24.84
C GLN A 19 -0.52 9.44 25.78
N GLU A 20 -0.40 8.12 25.91
CA GLU A 20 0.71 7.53 26.65
C GLU A 20 1.98 8.02 25.95
N ASP A 21 2.74 8.84 26.65
CA ASP A 21 4.03 9.32 26.20
C ASP A 21 4.94 8.08 26.03
N PRO A 22 5.31 7.70 24.81
CA PRO A 22 6.14 6.53 24.58
C PRO A 22 7.55 6.66 25.17
N THR A 23 7.87 7.82 25.74
CA THR A 23 9.19 8.14 26.32
C THR A 23 9.26 7.98 27.84
N LEU A 24 8.14 7.72 28.52
CA LEU A 24 8.20 7.36 29.94
C LEU A 24 8.59 5.88 30.09
N LEU A 25 9.88 5.62 29.89
CA LEU A 25 10.50 4.40 30.35
C LEU A 25 10.15 4.20 31.83
N ASN A 26 9.30 3.24 32.06
CA ASN A 26 8.92 2.80 33.39
C ASN A 26 10.21 2.44 34.13
N ARG A 27 10.60 3.17 35.17
CA ARG A 27 11.87 3.00 35.94
C ARG A 27 12.06 1.60 36.55
N LYS A 28 11.23 0.64 36.18
CA LYS A 28 11.29 -0.78 36.60
C LYS A 28 11.28 -1.77 35.42
N GLY A 29 11.18 -1.33 34.17
CA GLY A 29 11.18 -2.22 33.01
C GLY A 29 12.54 -2.26 32.33
N LYS A 30 12.94 -3.44 31.85
CA LYS A 30 14.09 -3.58 30.94
C LYS A 30 13.77 -2.89 29.61
N PHE A 31 14.75 -2.18 29.05
CA PHE A 31 14.64 -1.65 27.69
C PHE A 31 14.45 -2.80 26.70
N VAL A 32 13.52 -2.63 25.77
CA VAL A 32 13.31 -3.50 24.62
C VAL A 32 13.20 -2.63 23.36
N LEU A 33 13.70 -3.13 22.24
CA LEU A 33 13.54 -2.42 20.98
C LEU A 33 12.05 -2.34 20.61
N PRO A 34 11.59 -1.21 20.07
CA PRO A 34 10.25 -1.09 19.54
C PRO A 34 9.95 -2.18 18.50
N LYS A 35 8.69 -2.59 18.39
CA LYS A 35 8.27 -3.62 17.43
C LYS A 35 8.62 -3.20 16.01
N GLY A 36 9.34 -4.05 15.28
CA GLY A 36 9.76 -3.80 13.91
C GLY A 36 11.13 -3.14 13.76
N VAL A 37 11.74 -2.64 14.82
CA VAL A 37 13.11 -2.10 14.78
C VAL A 37 14.13 -3.23 14.66
N THR A 38 15.03 -3.09 13.68
CA THR A 38 16.13 -4.03 13.39
C THR A 38 17.48 -3.34 13.55
N SER A 39 18.58 -4.09 13.42
CA SER A 39 19.93 -3.53 13.47
C SER A 39 20.27 -2.56 12.34
N GLN A 40 19.41 -2.44 11.32
CA GLN A 40 19.57 -1.48 10.22
C GLN A 40 18.94 -0.11 10.52
N ASP A 41 18.19 0.00 11.61
CA ASP A 41 17.43 1.19 11.96
C ASP A 41 18.13 2.06 13.01
N TYR A 42 19.36 1.71 13.40
CA TYR A 42 20.20 2.52 14.29
C TYR A 42 21.68 2.35 13.96
N LEU A 43 22.49 3.34 14.36
CA LEU A 43 23.92 3.32 14.14
C LEU A 43 24.57 2.19 14.93
N PRO A 44 25.46 1.36 14.30
CA PRO A 44 26.12 0.26 14.99
C PRO A 44 26.92 0.77 16.19
N ASN A 45 26.80 0.07 17.29
CA ASN A 45 27.56 0.33 18.53
C ASN A 45 27.47 1.79 19.02
N THR A 46 26.37 2.49 18.71
CA THR A 46 26.21 3.91 19.03
C THR A 46 24.93 4.14 19.84
N LEU A 47 25.07 4.87 20.94
CA LEU A 47 24.02 5.15 21.90
C LEU A 47 23.83 6.65 22.10
N ILE A 48 22.62 7.04 22.43
CA ILE A 48 22.30 8.32 23.06
C ILE A 48 22.13 8.05 24.54
N VAL A 49 22.86 8.77 25.37
CA VAL A 49 22.83 8.61 26.82
C VAL A 49 22.64 9.96 27.49
N LYS A 50 21.72 10.05 28.44
CA LYS A 50 21.51 11.20 29.28
C LYS A 50 21.92 10.92 30.72
N PHE A 51 22.84 11.72 31.23
CA PHE A 51 23.28 11.67 32.62
C PHE A 51 22.48 12.59 33.53
N LYS A 52 22.36 12.26 34.81
CA LYS A 52 21.86 13.17 35.83
C LYS A 52 22.83 14.33 35.99
N LYS A 53 22.30 15.53 36.25
CA LYS A 53 23.12 16.63 36.71
C LYS A 53 23.81 16.24 38.02
N SER A 54 25.08 16.05 37.94
CA SER A 54 25.92 15.79 39.13
C SER A 54 26.45 17.14 39.65
N GLY A 55 26.21 17.38 40.93
CA GLY A 55 26.95 18.41 41.65
C GLY A 55 28.42 18.02 41.84
N ASP A 56 28.78 16.80 41.50
CA ASP A 56 30.13 16.27 41.62
C ASP A 56 30.97 16.50 40.36
N LYS A 57 32.23 16.85 40.59
CA LYS A 57 33.25 17.22 39.59
C LYS A 57 33.54 16.18 38.51
N GLN A 58 32.99 14.99 38.62
CA GLN A 58 33.30 13.89 37.70
C GLN A 58 32.58 13.98 36.34
N VAL A 59 31.33 14.51 36.30
CA VAL A 59 30.58 14.72 35.02
C VAL A 59 30.93 16.08 34.39
N SER A 60 31.26 17.07 35.22
CA SER A 60 31.73 18.38 34.72
C SER A 60 33.10 18.29 34.04
N SER A 61 33.90 17.24 34.31
CA SER A 61 35.20 17.01 33.69
C SER A 61 35.11 16.30 32.31
N ILE A 62 33.91 15.85 31.87
CA ILE A 62 33.69 15.31 30.52
C ILE A 62 33.79 16.41 29.45
N SER A 63 33.69 17.69 29.86
CA SER A 63 33.80 18.86 28.97
C SER A 63 35.22 19.17 28.50
N SER A 64 36.25 18.54 29.05
CA SER A 64 37.62 18.70 28.58
C SER A 64 37.99 17.59 27.61
N GLU A 65 38.70 17.93 26.53
CA GLU A 65 39.09 17.02 25.44
C GLU A 65 39.87 15.73 25.87
N ALA A 66 40.14 15.56 27.17
CA ALA A 66 40.99 14.52 27.72
C ALA A 66 40.29 13.21 28.11
N LYS A 67 38.96 13.14 28.18
CA LYS A 67 38.24 11.87 28.53
C LYS A 67 37.35 11.37 27.42
N LYS A 68 37.96 10.72 26.45
CA LYS A 68 37.26 10.03 25.34
C LYS A 68 36.67 8.68 25.77
N GLN A 69 36.89 8.21 27.00
CA GLN A 69 36.40 6.92 27.48
C GLN A 69 35.82 7.02 28.89
N LEU A 70 34.71 6.35 29.12
CA LEU A 70 34.04 6.24 30.40
C LEU A 70 33.52 4.83 30.60
N THR A 71 33.82 4.20 31.71
CA THR A 71 33.24 2.89 32.07
C THR A 71 32.06 3.10 32.99
N VAL A 72 30.88 2.65 32.59
CA VAL A 72 29.65 2.71 33.38
C VAL A 72 29.01 1.35 33.40
N ALA A 73 28.69 0.84 34.60
CA ALA A 73 28.07 -0.48 34.78
C ALA A 73 28.83 -1.61 34.02
N GLY A 74 30.16 -1.53 33.94
CA GLY A 74 30.98 -2.51 33.22
C GLY A 74 31.01 -2.34 31.71
N VAL A 75 30.33 -1.33 31.15
CA VAL A 75 30.33 -0.98 29.73
C VAL A 75 31.37 0.11 29.48
N ASN A 76 32.28 -0.14 28.54
CA ASN A 76 33.26 0.86 28.09
C ASN A 76 32.62 1.72 27.02
N LEU A 77 32.31 2.98 27.35
CA LEU A 77 31.85 4.00 26.43
C LEU A 77 33.05 4.80 25.91
N SER A 78 33.11 5.02 24.63
CA SER A 78 34.12 5.79 23.93
C SER A 78 33.49 6.86 23.05
N GLY A 79 34.29 7.87 22.63
CA GLY A 79 33.85 8.91 21.71
C GLY A 79 32.66 9.73 22.22
N LEU A 80 32.57 9.98 23.54
CA LEU A 80 31.49 10.75 24.12
C LEU A 80 31.50 12.17 23.54
N THR A 81 30.42 12.50 22.83
CA THR A 81 30.21 13.81 22.23
C THR A 81 28.91 14.38 22.74
N ARG A 82 28.96 15.55 23.36
CA ARG A 82 27.74 16.24 23.80
C ARG A 82 26.93 16.64 22.56
N LEU A 83 25.64 16.30 22.54
CA LEU A 83 24.78 16.57 21.37
C LEU A 83 24.35 18.03 21.29
N PHE A 84 24.16 18.68 22.44
CA PHE A 84 23.74 20.08 22.48
C PHE A 84 24.80 20.88 23.21
N PRO A 85 25.39 21.93 22.60
CA PRO A 85 26.32 22.81 23.28
C PRO A 85 25.59 23.54 24.44
N THR A 86 26.29 23.78 25.52
CA THR A 86 25.75 24.59 26.61
C THR A 86 25.57 26.02 26.12
N VAL A 87 24.33 26.47 26.09
CA VAL A 87 24.01 27.88 25.86
C VAL A 87 24.59 28.70 27.01
N ASN A 88 25.15 29.86 26.73
CA ASN A 88 25.71 30.76 27.71
C ASN A 88 24.73 30.98 28.91
N PRO A 89 25.23 30.97 30.14
CA PRO A 89 24.36 31.10 31.34
C PRO A 89 23.44 32.34 31.31
N THR A 90 23.82 33.37 30.58
CA THR A 90 23.04 34.61 30.43
C THR A 90 21.77 34.45 29.61
N GLU A 91 21.75 33.57 28.61
CA GLU A 91 20.56 33.26 27.79
C GLU A 91 19.63 32.29 28.53
N ALA A 92 20.18 31.37 29.31
CA ALA A 92 19.40 30.45 30.14
C ALA A 92 18.57 31.16 31.21
N ILE A 93 19.04 32.28 31.74
CA ILE A 93 18.30 33.10 32.75
C ILE A 93 17.11 33.84 32.14
N GLN A 94 17.16 34.19 30.85
CA GLN A 94 16.02 34.84 30.17
C GLN A 94 14.88 33.88 29.83
N SER A 95 15.19 32.60 29.57
CA SER A 95 14.17 31.58 29.28
C SER A 95 13.40 31.10 30.51
N LEU A 96 13.93 31.30 31.72
CA LEU A 96 13.28 30.91 32.98
C LEU A 96 12.09 31.82 33.39
N LYS A 97 11.77 32.87 32.63
CA LYS A 97 10.61 33.76 32.89
C LYS A 97 9.32 33.29 32.19
N SER A 98 9.33 32.24 31.39
CA SER A 98 8.10 31.64 30.84
C SER A 98 7.67 30.46 31.74
N ASN A 99 6.41 30.43 32.10
CA ASN A 99 5.80 29.41 32.97
C ASN A 99 5.79 27.96 32.37
N ASN A 100 6.44 27.75 31.23
CA ASN A 100 6.66 26.43 30.63
C ASN A 100 8.13 26.04 30.82
N ALA A 101 8.42 25.19 31.80
CA ALA A 101 9.75 24.64 31.99
C ALA A 101 10.15 23.78 30.76
N SER A 102 11.00 24.35 29.90
CA SER A 102 11.58 23.55 28.78
C SER A 102 12.39 22.40 29.33
N PRO A 103 12.33 21.20 28.70
CA PRO A 103 13.18 20.08 29.07
C PRO A 103 14.66 20.47 29.03
N ASP A 104 15.39 20.08 30.05
CA ASP A 104 16.84 20.30 30.10
C ASP A 104 17.54 19.33 29.16
N LEU A 105 18.14 19.83 28.08
CA LEU A 105 18.89 19.07 27.09
C LEU A 105 20.39 19.01 27.38
N SER A 106 20.86 19.59 28.47
CA SER A 106 22.25 19.44 28.92
C SER A 106 22.53 17.95 29.26
N ASP A 107 23.75 17.55 29.26
CA ASP A 107 24.17 16.20 29.65
C ASP A 107 23.58 15.04 28.82
N ILE A 108 23.20 15.36 27.59
CA ILE A 108 22.87 14.35 26.56
C ILE A 108 24.09 14.16 25.65
N TYR A 109 24.57 12.93 25.56
CA TYR A 109 25.76 12.55 24.82
C TYR A 109 25.47 11.46 23.80
N MET A 110 26.12 11.54 22.66
CA MET A 110 26.32 10.39 21.80
C MET A 110 27.59 9.68 22.24
N ALA A 111 27.53 8.36 22.40
CA ALA A 111 28.63 7.52 22.84
C ALA A 111 28.70 6.25 22.00
N ARG A 112 29.90 5.70 21.84
CA ARG A 112 30.11 4.38 21.26
C ARG A 112 30.49 3.40 22.35
N TYR A 113 30.14 2.13 22.16
CA TYR A 113 30.61 1.03 23.02
C TYR A 113 31.42 0.04 22.20
N GLU A 114 32.37 -0.65 22.86
CA GLU A 114 33.25 -1.62 22.23
C GLU A 114 32.69 -3.02 22.33
N GLY A 115 32.98 -3.86 21.34
CA GLY A 115 32.61 -5.26 21.30
C GLY A 115 31.37 -5.59 20.47
N SER A 116 31.06 -6.90 20.43
CA SER A 116 29.91 -7.43 19.65
C SER A 116 28.64 -7.64 20.50
N THR A 117 28.59 -7.06 21.69
CA THR A 117 27.45 -7.21 22.60
C THR A 117 26.20 -6.57 22.00
N ASN A 118 25.07 -7.27 22.12
CA ASN A 118 23.79 -6.78 21.66
C ASN A 118 23.44 -5.44 22.34
N ILE A 119 22.97 -4.47 21.54
CA ILE A 119 22.69 -3.11 22.01
C ILE A 119 21.67 -3.06 23.16
N VAL A 120 20.66 -3.95 23.16
CA VAL A 120 19.67 -4.05 24.24
C VAL A 120 20.33 -4.45 25.56
N THR A 121 21.28 -5.37 25.50
CA THR A 121 22.07 -5.81 26.69
C THR A 121 22.90 -4.66 27.23
N VAL A 122 23.57 -3.92 26.36
CA VAL A 122 24.36 -2.74 26.72
C VAL A 122 23.51 -1.66 27.36
N ILE A 123 22.37 -1.32 26.75
CA ILE A 123 21.44 -0.31 27.28
C ILE A 123 20.92 -0.74 28.65
N ASN A 124 20.52 -2.00 28.82
CA ASN A 124 20.00 -2.48 30.10
C ASN A 124 21.08 -2.45 31.20
N ALA A 125 22.34 -2.78 30.88
CA ALA A 125 23.44 -2.63 31.83
C ALA A 125 23.64 -1.16 32.23
N LEU A 126 23.63 -0.23 31.28
CA LEU A 126 23.76 1.19 31.57
C LEU A 126 22.63 1.73 32.45
N LEU A 127 21.40 1.24 32.24
CA LEU A 127 20.23 1.70 33.01
C LEU A 127 20.22 1.20 34.46
N GLU A 128 21.08 0.26 34.82
CA GLU A 128 21.31 -0.15 36.21
C GLU A 128 22.07 0.94 37.00
N ASP A 129 22.83 1.80 36.32
CA ASP A 129 23.53 2.91 36.96
C ASP A 129 22.58 4.05 37.28
N GLN A 130 22.57 4.47 38.54
CA GLN A 130 21.70 5.56 39.02
C GLN A 130 22.05 6.93 38.45
N GLN A 131 23.23 7.11 37.85
CA GLN A 131 23.64 8.34 37.18
C GLN A 131 23.02 8.51 35.78
N ILE A 132 22.50 7.44 35.22
CA ILE A 132 21.87 7.48 33.87
C ILE A 132 20.38 7.71 34.02
N ILE A 133 19.87 8.72 33.31
CA ILE A 133 18.45 9.02 33.23
C ILE A 133 17.79 8.12 32.18
N TYR A 134 18.40 8.03 30.99
CA TYR A 134 18.02 7.11 29.92
C TYR A 134 19.23 6.77 29.04
N ALA A 135 19.13 5.65 28.36
CA ALA A 135 20.01 5.24 27.28
C ALA A 135 19.15 4.59 26.17
N GLU A 136 19.43 4.90 24.92
CA GLU A 136 18.70 4.41 23.77
C GLU A 136 19.62 4.28 22.54
N PRO A 137 19.26 3.48 21.50
CA PRO A 137 20.01 3.45 20.26
C PRO A 137 20.03 4.82 19.60
N SER A 138 21.12 5.15 18.90
CA SER A 138 21.13 6.29 17.98
C SER A 138 20.37 5.89 16.71
N TYR A 139 19.06 6.13 16.68
CA TYR A 139 18.19 5.75 15.57
C TYR A 139 18.53 6.50 14.28
N ILE A 140 18.38 5.80 13.16
CA ILE A 140 18.51 6.37 11.81
C ILE A 140 17.12 6.69 11.32
N TYR A 141 16.82 7.96 11.10
CA TYR A 141 15.60 8.42 10.49
C TYR A 141 15.84 8.59 8.99
N LYS A 142 15.00 7.95 8.17
CA LYS A 142 15.07 8.03 6.72
C LYS A 142 13.99 8.97 6.20
N THR A 143 14.29 9.76 5.20
CA THR A 143 13.24 10.47 4.45
C THR A 143 12.54 9.45 3.58
N SER A 144 11.21 9.42 3.59
CA SER A 144 10.43 8.57 2.68
C SER A 144 10.65 9.02 1.24
N PHE A 145 10.79 8.05 0.34
CA PHE A 145 10.87 8.33 -1.08
C PHE A 145 9.60 9.04 -1.57
N VAL A 146 9.77 10.10 -2.34
CA VAL A 146 8.69 10.85 -2.97
C VAL A 146 8.95 10.87 -4.48
N PRO A 147 8.03 10.40 -5.33
CA PRO A 147 8.19 10.47 -6.78
C PRO A 147 8.17 11.93 -7.25
N ASN A 148 8.83 12.19 -8.38
CA ASN A 148 8.94 13.53 -8.96
C ASN A 148 7.81 13.88 -9.95
N ASP A 149 6.78 13.03 -10.02
CA ASP A 149 5.63 13.18 -10.92
C ASP A 149 4.75 14.33 -10.44
N PRO A 150 4.47 15.36 -11.26
CA PRO A 150 3.77 16.58 -10.80
C PRO A 150 2.37 16.32 -10.25
N GLY A 151 1.67 15.31 -10.77
CA GLY A 151 0.33 14.91 -10.34
C GLY A 151 0.29 14.14 -9.02
N TYR A 152 1.44 13.71 -8.49
CA TYR A 152 1.52 12.96 -7.23
C TYR A 152 0.87 13.73 -6.06
N VAL A 153 0.92 15.04 -6.05
CA VAL A 153 0.29 15.87 -5.01
C VAL A 153 -1.23 15.68 -4.92
N ASN A 154 -1.85 15.22 -6.01
CA ASN A 154 -3.28 14.91 -6.11
C ASN A 154 -3.62 13.45 -5.76
N GLN A 155 -2.59 12.61 -5.54
CA GLN A 155 -2.72 11.16 -5.32
C GLN A 155 -2.63 10.79 -3.84
N SER A 156 -3.41 11.45 -2.97
CA SER A 156 -3.42 11.20 -1.52
C SER A 156 -3.73 9.72 -1.16
N TYR A 157 -4.38 9.00 -2.05
CA TYR A 157 -4.67 7.58 -1.89
C TYR A 157 -3.40 6.71 -1.85
N LEU A 158 -2.29 7.12 -2.49
CA LEU A 158 -1.00 6.41 -2.43
C LEU A 158 -0.41 6.48 -1.01
N THR A 159 -0.48 7.64 -0.38
CA THR A 159 -0.09 7.77 1.03
C THR A 159 -1.02 6.95 1.93
N LYS A 160 -2.31 6.93 1.62
CA LYS A 160 -3.31 6.18 2.38
C LYS A 160 -3.01 4.68 2.43
N VAL A 161 -2.58 4.09 1.33
CA VAL A 161 -2.21 2.67 1.26
C VAL A 161 -0.76 2.39 1.64
N MET A 162 -0.05 3.37 2.18
CA MET A 162 1.34 3.28 2.64
C MET A 162 2.35 3.00 1.51
N ALA A 163 2.08 3.53 0.31
CA ALA A 163 2.97 3.36 -0.84
C ALA A 163 4.34 4.02 -0.64
N PRO A 164 4.49 5.25 -0.09
CA PRO A 164 5.81 5.84 0.18
C PRO A 164 6.72 4.95 1.02
N GLN A 165 6.19 4.37 2.10
CA GLN A 165 6.94 3.46 2.97
C GLN A 165 7.26 2.12 2.26
N ALA A 166 6.35 1.66 1.40
CA ALA A 166 6.59 0.46 0.59
C ALA A 166 7.71 0.68 -0.43
N TRP A 167 7.79 1.86 -1.05
CA TRP A 167 8.84 2.21 -2.01
C TRP A 167 10.25 2.27 -1.41
N ASP A 168 10.37 2.52 -0.10
CA ASP A 168 11.65 2.41 0.60
C ASP A 168 12.14 0.96 0.70
N ILE A 169 11.24 -0.02 0.51
CA ILE A 169 11.56 -1.46 0.49
C ILE A 169 11.74 -1.95 -0.95
N LEU A 170 10.73 -1.72 -1.78
CA LEU A 170 10.67 -2.14 -3.18
C LEU A 170 9.69 -1.26 -3.94
N LYS A 171 10.06 -0.81 -5.13
CA LYS A 171 9.20 -0.06 -6.06
C LYS A 171 9.14 -0.65 -7.47
N ASN A 172 10.18 -1.34 -7.90
CA ASN A 172 10.29 -1.88 -9.24
C ASN A 172 9.60 -3.25 -9.38
N ALA A 173 8.72 -3.37 -10.37
CA ALA A 173 8.02 -4.60 -10.74
C ALA A 173 8.10 -4.91 -12.25
N ALA A 174 9.20 -4.52 -12.92
CA ALA A 174 9.35 -4.60 -14.38
C ALA A 174 9.14 -5.99 -14.99
N ASN A 175 9.32 -7.05 -14.20
CA ASN A 175 9.14 -8.44 -14.65
C ASN A 175 7.71 -8.97 -14.38
N VAL A 176 6.78 -8.11 -13.95
CA VAL A 176 5.40 -8.51 -13.65
C VAL A 176 4.47 -7.90 -14.67
N ILE A 177 3.63 -8.74 -15.27
CA ILE A 177 2.61 -8.33 -16.23
C ILE A 177 1.26 -8.25 -15.49
N ILE A 178 0.59 -7.11 -15.64
CA ILE A 178 -0.79 -6.88 -15.21
C ILE A 178 -1.66 -6.85 -16.47
N GLY A 179 -2.54 -7.84 -16.63
CA GLY A 179 -3.56 -7.82 -17.66
C GLY A 179 -4.68 -6.85 -17.30
N ILE A 180 -4.91 -5.86 -18.14
CA ILE A 180 -6.00 -4.88 -18.02
C ILE A 180 -7.12 -5.32 -18.96
N VAL A 181 -8.07 -6.06 -18.41
CA VAL A 181 -9.25 -6.54 -19.16
C VAL A 181 -10.34 -5.48 -18.99
N ASP A 182 -10.44 -4.58 -19.97
CA ASP A 182 -11.28 -3.36 -19.85
C ASP A 182 -11.70 -2.81 -21.24
N SER A 183 -12.03 -1.55 -21.32
CA SER A 183 -12.45 -0.86 -22.55
C SER A 183 -11.31 -0.48 -23.51
N GLY A 184 -10.09 -0.96 -23.30
CA GLY A 184 -8.88 -0.55 -23.99
C GLY A 184 -8.05 0.47 -23.20
N SER A 185 -6.93 0.94 -23.78
CA SER A 185 -6.08 1.96 -23.16
C SER A 185 -5.47 2.87 -24.22
N ASP A 186 -5.01 4.05 -23.84
CA ASP A 186 -4.22 4.94 -24.72
C ASP A 186 -2.77 4.45 -24.76
N LEU A 187 -2.44 3.73 -25.82
CA LEU A 187 -1.14 3.08 -26.01
C LEU A 187 0.01 4.10 -26.18
N GLN A 188 -0.33 5.36 -26.51
CA GLN A 188 0.64 6.42 -26.75
C GLN A 188 0.68 7.46 -25.63
N HIS A 189 -0.12 7.27 -24.58
CA HIS A 189 -0.15 8.18 -23.45
C HIS A 189 1.25 8.30 -22.83
N GLU A 190 1.72 9.55 -22.64
CA GLU A 190 3.09 9.86 -22.18
C GLU A 190 3.48 9.19 -20.85
N ASP A 191 2.47 8.81 -20.06
CA ASP A 191 2.62 8.20 -18.75
C ASP A 191 2.26 6.71 -18.71
N LEU A 192 1.94 6.10 -19.88
CA LEU A 192 1.62 4.67 -19.99
C LEU A 192 2.53 3.94 -20.99
N ALA A 193 2.86 4.58 -22.11
CA ALA A 193 3.49 3.94 -23.26
C ALA A 193 4.73 3.09 -22.92
N ALA A 194 5.60 3.55 -22.02
CA ALA A 194 6.80 2.82 -21.63
C ALA A 194 6.51 1.54 -20.79
N ASN A 195 5.30 1.46 -20.20
CA ASN A 195 4.87 0.31 -19.41
C ASN A 195 3.94 -0.63 -20.17
N ILE A 196 3.53 -0.31 -21.40
CA ILE A 196 2.76 -1.25 -22.23
C ILE A 196 3.58 -2.52 -22.43
N PHE A 197 2.94 -3.66 -22.24
CA PHE A 197 3.51 -4.98 -22.57
C PHE A 197 3.58 -5.14 -24.09
N ILE A 198 4.70 -5.64 -24.56
CA ILE A 198 4.94 -5.88 -25.97
C ILE A 198 5.11 -7.39 -26.19
N ASN A 199 4.24 -8.00 -26.97
CA ASN A 199 4.40 -9.38 -27.43
C ASN A 199 5.43 -9.43 -28.58
N THR A 200 6.69 -9.57 -28.24
CA THR A 200 7.76 -9.64 -29.24
C THR A 200 7.78 -10.96 -30.03
N ALA A 201 7.00 -11.97 -29.62
CA ALA A 201 6.88 -13.23 -30.32
C ALA A 201 5.94 -13.13 -31.54
N ASP A 202 5.05 -12.11 -31.56
CA ASP A 202 4.10 -11.87 -32.64
C ASP A 202 4.17 -10.41 -33.14
N PRO A 203 5.22 -10.05 -33.93
CA PRO A 203 5.42 -8.72 -34.46
C PRO A 203 4.43 -8.41 -35.59
N VAL A 204 4.07 -7.11 -35.77
CA VAL A 204 3.11 -6.67 -36.76
C VAL A 204 3.61 -6.91 -38.19
N ASN A 205 3.17 -8.01 -38.84
CA ASN A 205 3.56 -8.42 -40.18
C ASN A 205 2.47 -9.15 -40.98
N GLY A 206 1.28 -9.32 -40.38
CA GLY A 206 0.11 -10.02 -40.97
C GLY A 206 0.13 -11.53 -40.80
N ILE A 207 1.01 -12.06 -39.95
CA ILE A 207 1.18 -13.49 -39.68
C ILE A 207 1.03 -13.71 -38.16
N ASP A 208 0.39 -14.76 -37.75
CA ASP A 208 0.36 -15.27 -36.40
C ASP A 208 1.69 -16.04 -36.14
N ASP A 209 2.75 -15.30 -35.70
CA ASP A 209 4.10 -15.86 -35.60
C ASP A 209 4.28 -16.81 -34.41
N ASP A 210 3.51 -16.63 -33.33
CA ASP A 210 3.57 -17.50 -32.15
C ASP A 210 2.51 -18.61 -32.14
N GLY A 211 1.58 -18.60 -33.11
CA GLY A 211 0.61 -19.66 -33.34
C GLY A 211 -0.51 -19.73 -32.29
N ASP A 212 -0.81 -18.63 -31.64
CA ASP A 212 -1.80 -18.56 -30.56
C ASP A 212 -3.23 -18.25 -31.03
N GLY A 213 -3.39 -17.93 -32.34
CA GLY A 213 -4.66 -17.61 -32.97
C GLY A 213 -5.04 -16.14 -32.99
N TYR A 214 -4.12 -15.24 -32.57
CA TYR A 214 -4.32 -13.78 -32.55
C TYR A 214 -3.26 -13.07 -33.41
N ILE A 215 -3.53 -12.85 -34.68
CA ILE A 215 -2.59 -12.30 -35.65
C ILE A 215 -2.13 -10.91 -35.23
N ASP A 216 -0.80 -10.69 -35.17
CA ASP A 216 -0.16 -9.41 -34.85
C ASP A 216 -0.56 -8.83 -33.48
N ASN A 217 -0.77 -9.66 -32.47
CA ASN A 217 -1.20 -9.21 -31.12
C ASN A 217 -0.09 -8.49 -30.32
N TYR A 218 0.76 -7.76 -31.01
CA TYR A 218 1.98 -7.11 -30.51
C TYR A 218 1.74 -6.18 -29.32
N TYR A 219 0.65 -5.37 -29.33
CA TYR A 219 0.28 -4.45 -28.26
C TYR A 219 -0.84 -4.97 -27.35
N GLY A 220 -1.30 -6.22 -27.57
CA GLY A 220 -2.47 -6.81 -26.94
C GLY A 220 -3.56 -7.09 -27.98
N TRP A 221 -4.82 -7.22 -27.55
CA TRP A 221 -5.90 -7.67 -28.42
C TRP A 221 -7.21 -6.94 -28.14
N ASP A 222 -7.96 -6.61 -29.20
CA ASP A 222 -9.35 -6.14 -29.15
C ASP A 222 -10.30 -7.27 -29.54
N PHE A 223 -11.14 -7.70 -28.60
CA PHE A 223 -12.09 -8.79 -28.78
C PHE A 223 -13.41 -8.37 -29.46
N VAL A 224 -13.65 -7.08 -29.61
CA VAL A 224 -14.98 -6.55 -30.02
C VAL A 224 -14.90 -5.62 -31.21
N GLY A 225 -13.87 -4.80 -31.31
CA GLY A 225 -13.75 -3.74 -32.32
C GLY A 225 -14.78 -2.64 -32.16
N ASN A 226 -15.16 -2.02 -33.27
CA ASN A 226 -16.00 -0.81 -33.29
C ASN A 226 -17.40 -1.00 -32.68
N SER A 227 -17.99 -2.19 -32.76
CA SER A 227 -19.37 -2.41 -32.35
C SER A 227 -19.65 -3.82 -31.88
N ALA A 228 -20.37 -3.92 -30.77
CA ALA A 228 -20.86 -5.19 -30.25
C ALA A 228 -21.83 -5.92 -31.20
N ALA A 229 -22.45 -5.22 -32.13
CA ALA A 229 -23.36 -5.83 -33.11
C ALA A 229 -22.63 -6.62 -34.21
N THR A 230 -21.40 -6.23 -34.54
CA THR A 230 -20.58 -6.88 -35.58
C THR A 230 -19.50 -7.77 -34.97
N MET A 231 -18.93 -7.39 -33.83
CA MET A 231 -17.83 -8.08 -33.15
C MET A 231 -16.72 -8.48 -34.12
N LEU A 232 -15.98 -7.49 -34.59
CA LEU A 232 -14.83 -7.66 -35.47
C LEU A 232 -13.55 -7.50 -34.65
N PRO A 233 -13.02 -8.59 -34.08
CA PRO A 233 -11.78 -8.55 -33.29
C PRO A 233 -10.59 -8.12 -34.16
N ASP A 234 -9.65 -7.38 -33.53
CA ASP A 234 -8.41 -6.97 -34.20
C ASP A 234 -7.25 -6.80 -33.19
N ASN A 235 -6.09 -6.46 -33.68
CA ASN A 235 -4.86 -6.28 -32.91
C ASN A 235 -4.67 -4.86 -32.37
N ASN A 236 -5.72 -4.05 -32.33
CA ASN A 236 -5.64 -2.66 -31.86
C ASN A 236 -6.46 -2.43 -30.57
N PRO A 237 -5.88 -2.68 -29.38
CA PRO A 237 -6.56 -2.44 -28.11
C PRO A 237 -6.55 -0.97 -27.67
N ASP A 238 -6.20 -0.03 -28.56
CA ASP A 238 -6.21 1.40 -28.29
C ASP A 238 -7.64 1.94 -28.11
N VAL A 239 -7.76 3.04 -27.36
CA VAL A 239 -9.04 3.74 -27.22
C VAL A 239 -9.23 4.73 -28.37
N THR A 240 -10.45 4.84 -28.88
CA THR A 240 -10.77 5.68 -30.04
C THR A 240 -11.36 7.03 -29.64
N SER A 241 -11.76 7.21 -28.37
CA SER A 241 -12.39 8.44 -27.91
C SER A 241 -12.29 8.65 -26.40
N ASP A 242 -12.47 9.92 -25.96
CA ASP A 242 -12.54 10.27 -24.55
C ASP A 242 -13.72 9.58 -23.81
N SER A 243 -14.74 9.12 -24.52
CA SER A 243 -15.88 8.42 -23.92
C SER A 243 -15.55 6.99 -23.50
N THR A 244 -14.48 6.40 -24.04
CA THR A 244 -14.03 5.04 -23.74
C THR A 244 -12.78 5.00 -22.84
N ASP A 245 -12.43 6.10 -22.20
CA ASP A 245 -11.21 6.28 -21.41
C ASP A 245 -11.22 5.59 -20.03
N HIS A 246 -12.19 4.73 -19.73
CA HIS A 246 -12.26 4.02 -18.46
C HIS A 246 -11.01 3.15 -18.26
N GLY A 247 -10.64 2.33 -19.24
CA GLY A 247 -9.46 1.48 -19.20
C GLY A 247 -8.13 2.28 -19.16
N VAL A 248 -8.09 3.50 -19.73
CA VAL A 248 -6.93 4.41 -19.61
C VAL A 248 -6.70 4.79 -18.15
N HIS A 249 -7.77 5.16 -17.44
CA HIS A 249 -7.68 5.51 -16.02
C HIS A 249 -7.29 4.31 -15.14
N VAL A 250 -7.86 3.14 -15.44
CA VAL A 250 -7.53 1.87 -14.79
C VAL A 250 -6.06 1.51 -15.01
N SER A 251 -5.56 1.64 -16.25
CA SER A 251 -4.15 1.38 -16.61
C SER A 251 -3.18 2.24 -15.83
N GLY A 252 -3.47 3.55 -15.70
CA GLY A 252 -2.59 4.45 -14.96
C GLY A 252 -2.55 4.14 -13.46
N ILE A 253 -3.68 3.77 -12.84
CA ILE A 253 -3.68 3.34 -11.43
C ILE A 253 -2.85 2.06 -11.26
N ALA A 254 -2.97 1.13 -12.22
CA ALA A 254 -2.26 -0.14 -12.17
C ALA A 254 -0.75 0.04 -12.35
N SER A 255 -0.30 0.82 -13.34
CA SER A 255 1.12 1.01 -13.63
C SER A 255 1.41 2.23 -14.49
N ALA A 256 1.05 3.45 -14.06
CA ALA A 256 1.62 4.65 -14.67
C ALA A 256 3.14 4.66 -14.56
N VAL A 257 3.81 5.26 -15.57
CA VAL A 257 5.26 5.43 -15.57
C VAL A 257 5.66 6.42 -14.48
N SER A 258 6.21 5.89 -13.40
CA SER A 258 6.44 6.68 -12.19
C SER A 258 7.86 7.24 -12.12
N ASN A 259 8.04 8.38 -11.47
CA ASN A 259 9.30 9.08 -11.29
C ASN A 259 9.96 9.50 -12.62
N ASN A 260 9.14 10.01 -13.55
CA ASN A 260 9.53 10.42 -14.90
C ASN A 260 9.40 11.93 -15.16
N ASN A 261 9.11 12.75 -14.14
CA ASN A 261 8.80 14.19 -14.19
C ASN A 261 7.52 14.50 -14.98
N ARG A 262 6.59 13.56 -15.11
CA ARG A 262 5.32 13.73 -15.83
C ARG A 262 4.20 13.15 -15.00
N GLY A 263 2.98 13.54 -15.28
CA GLY A 263 1.73 12.96 -14.84
C GLY A 263 1.69 12.47 -13.40
N VAL A 264 1.54 11.17 -13.22
CA VAL A 264 1.15 10.52 -11.97
C VAL A 264 2.03 9.31 -11.64
N ALA A 265 2.04 8.90 -10.36
CA ALA A 265 2.73 7.69 -9.93
C ALA A 265 1.78 6.50 -9.76
N SER A 266 2.32 5.28 -9.83
CA SER A 266 1.65 4.03 -9.47
C SER A 266 2.39 3.33 -8.32
N ILE A 267 1.77 2.35 -7.65
CA ILE A 267 2.43 1.59 -6.57
C ILE A 267 3.57 0.76 -7.13
N ALA A 268 3.34 0.04 -8.24
CA ALA A 268 4.30 -0.85 -8.88
C ALA A 268 4.98 -0.16 -10.06
N TYR A 269 6.14 0.43 -9.83
CA TYR A 269 6.93 1.07 -10.89
C TYR A 269 7.32 0.04 -11.95
N ASN A 270 7.15 0.43 -13.22
CA ASN A 270 7.56 -0.33 -14.39
C ASN A 270 6.87 -1.70 -14.58
N ALA A 271 5.83 -2.04 -13.80
CA ALA A 271 5.03 -3.21 -14.11
C ALA A 271 4.46 -3.09 -15.54
N LYS A 272 4.38 -4.19 -16.26
CA LYS A 272 3.93 -4.17 -17.65
C LYS A 272 2.42 -4.29 -17.75
N LEU A 273 1.81 -3.45 -18.57
CA LEU A 273 0.38 -3.40 -18.83
C LEU A 273 0.07 -4.18 -20.11
N MET A 274 -0.51 -5.35 -19.99
CA MET A 274 -1.07 -6.08 -21.12
C MET A 274 -2.50 -5.59 -21.36
N ILE A 275 -2.71 -4.89 -22.45
CA ILE A 275 -4.00 -4.29 -22.75
C ILE A 275 -4.88 -5.30 -23.47
N VAL A 276 -6.01 -5.61 -22.86
CA VAL A 276 -7.00 -6.56 -23.39
C VAL A 276 -8.34 -5.85 -23.47
N LYS A 277 -8.66 -5.36 -24.66
CA LYS A 277 -9.88 -4.61 -24.92
C LYS A 277 -11.05 -5.56 -25.13
N THR A 278 -12.06 -5.40 -24.31
CA THR A 278 -13.23 -6.28 -24.25
C THR A 278 -14.57 -5.52 -24.30
N GLY A 279 -14.50 -4.20 -24.43
CA GLY A 279 -15.59 -3.28 -24.72
C GLY A 279 -15.60 -2.88 -26.20
N ALA A 280 -16.69 -2.29 -26.67
CA ALA A 280 -16.82 -1.75 -28.02
C ALA A 280 -16.47 -0.24 -28.07
N ASP A 281 -15.93 0.25 -29.18
CA ASP A 281 -15.59 1.66 -29.38
C ASP A 281 -16.82 2.59 -29.28
N ASN A 282 -17.97 2.11 -29.70
CA ASN A 282 -19.21 2.88 -29.67
C ASN A 282 -19.98 2.78 -28.33
N ASN A 283 -19.45 2.04 -27.33
CA ASN A 283 -20.11 1.87 -26.03
C ASN A 283 -19.09 1.81 -24.89
N SER A 284 -18.91 2.92 -24.20
CA SER A 284 -17.96 3.10 -23.11
C SER A 284 -18.33 2.39 -21.80
N ARG A 285 -19.51 1.79 -21.68
CA ARG A 285 -20.04 1.28 -20.41
C ARG A 285 -20.28 -0.22 -20.40
N ALA A 286 -19.98 -0.92 -21.50
CA ALA A 286 -20.27 -2.34 -21.59
C ALA A 286 -19.00 -3.15 -21.93
N ILE A 287 -18.80 -4.19 -21.19
CA ILE A 287 -17.81 -5.23 -21.45
C ILE A 287 -18.55 -6.44 -22.02
N TYR A 288 -18.16 -6.89 -23.21
CA TYR A 288 -18.86 -7.96 -23.94
C TYR A 288 -18.09 -9.28 -23.90
N LYS A 289 -16.74 -9.20 -23.86
CA LYS A 289 -15.82 -10.34 -23.98
C LYS A 289 -14.88 -10.46 -22.78
N GLY A 290 -15.35 -10.09 -21.59
CA GLY A 290 -14.53 -10.01 -20.40
C GLY A 290 -13.90 -11.34 -19.99
N TYR A 291 -14.61 -12.46 -20.10
CA TYR A 291 -14.10 -13.78 -19.74
C TYR A 291 -13.10 -14.31 -20.77
N GLU A 292 -13.34 -14.05 -22.05
CA GLU A 292 -12.38 -14.34 -23.12
C GLU A 292 -11.07 -13.53 -22.89
N GLY A 293 -11.21 -12.28 -22.48
CA GLY A 293 -10.07 -11.43 -22.12
C GLY A 293 -9.30 -11.93 -20.89
N ILE A 294 -9.98 -12.46 -19.87
CA ILE A 294 -9.32 -13.08 -18.71
C ILE A 294 -8.48 -14.29 -19.15
N LYS A 295 -9.06 -15.16 -20.01
CA LYS A 295 -8.34 -16.31 -20.57
C LYS A 295 -7.11 -15.88 -21.35
N TYR A 296 -7.26 -14.90 -22.27
CA TYR A 296 -6.16 -14.36 -23.06
C TYR A 296 -5.03 -13.86 -22.16
N ALA A 297 -5.34 -13.01 -21.18
CA ALA A 297 -4.34 -12.46 -20.26
C ALA A 297 -3.59 -13.58 -19.50
N ALA A 298 -4.30 -14.62 -19.07
CA ALA A 298 -3.70 -15.76 -18.38
C ALA A 298 -2.77 -16.58 -19.29
N ASP A 299 -3.15 -16.78 -20.55
CA ASP A 299 -2.34 -17.52 -21.54
C ASP A 299 -1.05 -16.78 -21.89
N HIS A 300 -1.10 -15.45 -21.95
CA HIS A 300 0.04 -14.58 -22.24
C HIS A 300 0.85 -14.18 -21.00
N GLY A 301 0.68 -14.90 -19.89
CA GLY A 301 1.55 -14.80 -18.73
C GLY A 301 1.29 -13.61 -17.78
N ALA A 302 0.11 -12.99 -17.84
CA ALA A 302 -0.28 -11.99 -16.85
C ALA A 302 -0.35 -12.65 -15.46
N ALA A 303 0.56 -12.25 -14.56
CA ALA A 303 0.55 -12.75 -13.19
C ALA A 303 -0.63 -12.16 -12.38
N ILE A 304 -1.09 -10.98 -12.75
CA ILE A 304 -2.21 -10.25 -12.16
C ILE A 304 -3.17 -9.88 -13.29
N ILE A 305 -4.46 -10.10 -13.11
CA ILE A 305 -5.50 -9.74 -14.07
C ILE A 305 -6.50 -8.82 -13.38
N ASN A 306 -6.63 -7.60 -13.86
CA ASN A 306 -7.56 -6.61 -13.33
C ASN A 306 -8.83 -6.56 -14.15
N CYS A 307 -9.98 -6.73 -13.48
CA CYS A 307 -11.32 -6.64 -14.04
C CYS A 307 -12.09 -5.51 -13.33
N SER A 308 -12.00 -4.30 -13.89
CA SER A 308 -12.70 -3.13 -13.34
C SER A 308 -14.14 -3.02 -13.83
N TRP A 309 -14.82 -4.14 -13.95
CA TRP A 309 -16.18 -4.31 -14.46
C TRP A 309 -16.88 -5.43 -13.69
N GLY A 310 -18.21 -5.45 -13.80
CA GLY A 310 -19.03 -6.49 -13.22
C GLY A 310 -20.50 -6.38 -13.60
N GLY A 311 -21.26 -7.37 -13.12
CA GLY A 311 -22.71 -7.44 -13.26
C GLY A 311 -23.27 -8.58 -12.46
N THR A 312 -24.59 -8.61 -12.27
CA THR A 312 -25.31 -9.61 -11.45
C THR A 312 -25.39 -11.00 -12.08
N GLY A 313 -25.03 -11.13 -13.37
CA GLY A 313 -25.08 -12.40 -14.11
C GLY A 313 -23.86 -13.27 -13.84
N GLY A 314 -23.96 -14.22 -12.92
CA GLY A 314 -22.96 -15.25 -12.67
C GLY A 314 -23.36 -16.62 -13.26
N GLY A 315 -22.38 -17.47 -13.55
CA GLY A 315 -22.63 -18.82 -14.05
C GLY A 315 -21.37 -19.70 -14.04
N GLN A 316 -21.54 -20.97 -14.37
CA GLN A 316 -20.45 -21.94 -14.37
C GLN A 316 -19.35 -21.58 -15.36
N PHE A 317 -19.69 -21.06 -16.54
CA PHE A 317 -18.72 -20.62 -17.54
C PHE A 317 -17.71 -19.62 -16.97
N GLY A 318 -18.20 -18.59 -16.27
CA GLY A 318 -17.31 -17.61 -15.66
C GLY A 318 -16.42 -18.22 -14.57
N GLN A 319 -16.96 -19.11 -13.73
CA GLN A 319 -16.15 -19.80 -12.73
C GLN A 319 -15.07 -20.68 -13.36
N GLU A 320 -15.38 -21.40 -14.44
CA GLU A 320 -14.38 -22.22 -15.14
C GLU A 320 -13.23 -21.38 -15.73
N ILE A 321 -13.52 -20.17 -16.24
CA ILE A 321 -12.49 -19.25 -16.72
C ILE A 321 -11.63 -18.73 -15.55
N ILE A 322 -12.24 -18.43 -14.41
CA ILE A 322 -11.47 -18.05 -13.20
C ILE A 322 -10.59 -19.19 -12.73
N ASP A 323 -11.11 -20.41 -12.65
CA ASP A 323 -10.34 -21.59 -12.26
C ASP A 323 -9.17 -21.86 -13.23
N TYR A 324 -9.40 -21.63 -14.53
CA TYR A 324 -8.36 -21.70 -15.55
C TYR A 324 -7.25 -20.68 -15.32
N ALA A 325 -7.59 -19.39 -15.10
CA ALA A 325 -6.62 -18.34 -14.84
C ALA A 325 -5.79 -18.63 -13.57
N ILE A 326 -6.44 -19.13 -12.51
CA ILE A 326 -5.77 -19.56 -11.28
C ILE A 326 -4.81 -20.71 -11.54
N ALA A 327 -5.21 -21.70 -12.35
CA ALA A 327 -4.36 -22.82 -12.71
C ALA A 327 -3.13 -22.41 -13.52
N LYS A 328 -3.22 -21.33 -14.30
CA LYS A 328 -2.08 -20.68 -14.98
C LYS A 328 -1.19 -19.87 -14.04
N GLY A 329 -1.60 -19.67 -12.79
CA GLY A 329 -0.85 -18.95 -11.77
C GLY A 329 -1.25 -17.48 -11.59
N SER A 330 -2.24 -17.00 -12.33
CA SER A 330 -2.74 -15.63 -12.29
C SER A 330 -3.58 -15.36 -11.02
N LEU A 331 -3.54 -14.14 -10.53
CA LEU A 331 -4.50 -13.60 -9.56
C LEU A 331 -5.52 -12.72 -10.30
N VAL A 332 -6.78 -13.10 -10.26
CA VAL A 332 -7.85 -12.25 -10.78
C VAL A 332 -8.34 -11.33 -9.67
N ILE A 333 -8.36 -10.02 -9.94
CA ILE A 333 -8.80 -8.95 -9.05
C ILE A 333 -9.97 -8.24 -9.72
N ALA A 334 -11.08 -8.10 -9.02
CA ALA A 334 -12.28 -7.51 -9.60
C ALA A 334 -12.95 -6.45 -8.73
N ALA A 335 -13.53 -5.46 -9.38
CA ALA A 335 -14.33 -4.43 -8.75
C ALA A 335 -15.63 -5.00 -8.18
N ALA A 336 -15.98 -4.63 -6.96
CA ALA A 336 -17.16 -5.17 -6.25
C ALA A 336 -18.51 -4.71 -6.79
N GLY A 337 -18.55 -3.66 -7.61
CA GLY A 337 -19.76 -3.01 -8.11
C GLY A 337 -20.10 -1.70 -7.41
N ASN A 338 -21.01 -0.91 -8.02
CA ASN A 338 -21.25 0.48 -7.62
C ASN A 338 -22.74 0.78 -7.32
N ASP A 339 -23.52 -0.22 -6.91
CA ASP A 339 -24.97 -0.09 -6.72
C ASP A 339 -25.36 0.03 -5.23
N ALA A 340 -24.37 0.15 -4.32
CA ALA A 340 -24.53 0.26 -2.87
C ALA A 340 -25.35 -0.91 -2.28
N THR A 341 -25.19 -2.12 -2.82
CA THR A 341 -25.93 -3.33 -2.46
C THR A 341 -24.99 -4.44 -1.97
N ASP A 342 -25.56 -5.47 -1.34
CA ASP A 342 -24.87 -6.72 -1.00
C ASP A 342 -25.21 -7.87 -1.98
N VAL A 343 -25.88 -7.56 -3.08
CA VAL A 343 -26.11 -8.50 -4.18
C VAL A 343 -24.74 -8.81 -4.84
N PRO A 344 -24.42 -10.10 -5.02
CA PRO A 344 -23.16 -10.49 -5.66
C PRO A 344 -23.04 -9.99 -7.11
N ASP A 345 -21.94 -9.33 -7.42
CA ASP A 345 -21.52 -9.01 -8.78
C ASP A 345 -20.41 -9.96 -9.25
N TYR A 346 -20.41 -10.27 -10.52
CA TYR A 346 -19.43 -11.14 -11.16
C TYR A 346 -18.60 -10.36 -12.20
N PRO A 347 -17.26 -10.60 -12.26
CA PRO A 347 -16.53 -11.75 -11.70
C PRO A 347 -16.14 -11.64 -10.23
N ALA A 348 -16.37 -10.52 -9.54
CA ALA A 348 -15.91 -10.27 -8.17
C ALA A 348 -16.35 -11.34 -7.15
N SER A 349 -17.52 -11.95 -7.37
CA SER A 349 -18.08 -12.95 -6.44
C SER A 349 -17.73 -14.40 -6.79
N TYR A 350 -16.95 -14.64 -7.85
CA TYR A 350 -16.46 -15.98 -8.12
C TYR A 350 -15.41 -16.39 -7.11
N LYS A 351 -15.38 -17.69 -6.83
CA LYS A 351 -14.41 -18.32 -5.97
C LYS A 351 -13.00 -18.11 -6.53
N GLY A 352 -12.08 -17.65 -5.68
CA GLY A 352 -10.68 -17.41 -6.06
C GLY A 352 -10.41 -16.00 -6.59
N VAL A 353 -11.42 -15.19 -6.85
CA VAL A 353 -11.26 -13.78 -7.21
C VAL A 353 -11.03 -12.92 -5.96
N LEU A 354 -10.11 -11.97 -6.04
CA LEU A 354 -9.91 -10.95 -5.02
C LEU A 354 -10.89 -9.80 -5.28
N SER A 355 -12.03 -9.80 -4.59
CA SER A 355 -13.08 -8.80 -4.70
C SER A 355 -12.71 -7.51 -3.95
N VAL A 356 -12.80 -6.36 -4.60
CA VAL A 356 -12.34 -5.08 -4.06
C VAL A 356 -13.49 -4.08 -3.90
N ALA A 357 -13.81 -3.73 -2.65
CA ALA A 357 -14.74 -2.65 -2.32
C ALA A 357 -14.03 -1.29 -2.25
N SER A 358 -14.80 -0.22 -2.42
CA SER A 358 -14.29 1.15 -2.40
C SER A 358 -14.48 1.83 -1.05
N VAL A 359 -13.43 2.51 -0.57
CA VAL A 359 -13.47 3.44 0.55
C VAL A 359 -13.05 4.84 0.14
N THR A 360 -13.47 5.83 0.93
CA THR A 360 -13.05 7.23 0.81
C THR A 360 -11.64 7.44 1.39
N SER A 361 -11.11 8.66 1.29
CA SER A 361 -9.85 9.07 1.93
C SER A 361 -9.85 8.94 3.46
N THR A 362 -11.02 8.84 4.09
CA THR A 362 -11.19 8.66 5.54
C THR A 362 -11.50 7.22 5.95
N ASP A 363 -11.34 6.24 5.06
CA ASP A 363 -11.64 4.82 5.26
C ASP A 363 -13.13 4.49 5.51
N VAL A 364 -14.03 5.43 5.22
CA VAL A 364 -15.47 5.18 5.23
C VAL A 364 -15.86 4.54 3.90
N LYS A 365 -16.76 3.56 3.92
CA LYS A 365 -17.32 2.94 2.71
C LYS A 365 -17.80 4.03 1.74
N SER A 366 -17.34 4.00 0.50
CA SER A 366 -17.86 4.90 -0.54
C SER A 366 -19.36 4.69 -0.71
N SER A 367 -20.14 5.77 -0.86
CA SER A 367 -21.61 5.71 -0.90
C SER A 367 -22.13 4.72 -1.94
N PHE A 368 -21.46 4.64 -3.09
CA PHE A 368 -21.79 3.75 -4.20
C PHE A 368 -21.30 2.31 -4.03
N SER A 369 -20.24 2.06 -3.22
CA SER A 369 -19.60 0.74 -3.17
C SER A 369 -20.55 -0.37 -2.76
N ASN A 370 -20.56 -1.45 -3.54
CA ASN A 370 -21.12 -2.72 -3.09
C ASN A 370 -20.35 -3.24 -1.88
N PHE A 371 -21.01 -4.08 -1.08
CA PHE A 371 -20.51 -4.64 0.17
C PHE A 371 -21.08 -6.03 0.36
N GLY A 372 -20.57 -6.80 1.31
CA GLY A 372 -21.09 -8.15 1.58
C GLY A 372 -20.01 -9.15 1.95
N ASN A 373 -20.40 -10.39 2.22
CA ASN A 373 -19.49 -11.46 2.63
C ASN A 373 -18.54 -11.91 1.49
N HIS A 374 -18.88 -11.58 0.25
CA HIS A 374 -18.06 -11.87 -0.93
C HIS A 374 -16.92 -10.86 -1.13
N ILE A 375 -16.87 -9.77 -0.36
CA ILE A 375 -15.79 -8.81 -0.45
C ILE A 375 -14.53 -9.35 0.25
N THR A 376 -13.39 -9.27 -0.42
CA THR A 376 -12.12 -9.78 0.11
C THR A 376 -11.29 -8.67 0.79
N ILE A 377 -11.23 -7.50 0.15
CA ILE A 377 -10.42 -6.36 0.59
C ILE A 377 -11.08 -5.05 0.18
N SER A 378 -10.73 -3.96 0.86
CA SER A 378 -11.12 -2.60 0.46
C SER A 378 -9.90 -1.79 0.04
N ALA A 379 -10.10 -0.83 -0.87
CA ALA A 379 -9.09 0.14 -1.25
C ALA A 379 -9.73 1.51 -1.57
N PRO A 380 -8.97 2.61 -1.55
CA PRO A 380 -9.45 3.90 -2.00
C PRO A 380 -9.98 3.84 -3.43
N GLY A 381 -11.20 4.32 -3.64
CA GLY A 381 -11.84 4.37 -4.97
C GLY A 381 -12.70 5.61 -5.17
N SER A 382 -12.70 6.56 -4.23
CA SER A 382 -13.39 7.84 -4.36
C SER A 382 -12.40 8.95 -4.68
N SER A 383 -12.68 9.73 -5.73
CA SER A 383 -11.87 10.87 -6.16
C SER A 383 -10.40 10.48 -6.43
N ILE A 384 -10.20 9.50 -7.27
CA ILE A 384 -8.88 8.99 -7.66
C ILE A 384 -8.39 9.77 -8.88
N TYR A 385 -7.28 10.49 -8.71
CA TYR A 385 -6.63 11.27 -9.78
C TYR A 385 -5.66 10.40 -10.56
N ASN A 386 -5.87 10.25 -11.87
CA ASN A 386 -5.01 9.44 -12.72
C ASN A 386 -5.14 9.80 -14.22
N THR A 387 -4.53 9.02 -15.10
CA THR A 387 -4.48 9.20 -16.56
C THR A 387 -5.88 9.20 -17.21
N LEU A 388 -6.05 9.99 -18.24
CA LEU A 388 -7.20 10.05 -19.14
C LEU A 388 -6.69 10.06 -20.58
N ASN A 389 -7.55 9.74 -21.55
CA ASN A 389 -7.19 9.71 -22.97
C ASN A 389 -6.57 11.02 -23.45
N GLY A 390 -5.56 10.93 -24.34
CA GLY A 390 -4.92 12.08 -24.98
C GLY A 390 -3.98 12.87 -24.07
N ASN A 391 -3.16 12.17 -23.27
CA ASN A 391 -2.20 12.78 -22.32
C ASN A 391 -2.86 13.70 -21.28
N LYS A 392 -4.10 13.41 -20.90
CA LYS A 392 -4.84 14.16 -19.89
C LYS A 392 -4.79 13.39 -18.55
N TYR A 393 -5.16 14.10 -17.49
CA TYR A 393 -5.26 13.57 -16.13
C TYR A 393 -6.51 14.10 -15.45
N GLY A 394 -7.17 13.27 -14.63
CA GLY A 394 -8.40 13.68 -13.96
C GLY A 394 -8.89 12.72 -12.89
N TYR A 395 -9.97 13.10 -12.25
CA TYR A 395 -10.58 12.34 -11.17
C TYR A 395 -11.68 11.42 -11.67
N LYS A 396 -11.64 10.17 -11.25
CA LYS A 396 -12.79 9.24 -11.34
C LYS A 396 -13.08 8.62 -9.99
N SER A 397 -14.29 8.07 -9.82
CA SER A 397 -14.72 7.35 -8.61
C SER A 397 -15.42 6.06 -9.01
N GLY A 398 -15.16 5.00 -8.29
CA GLY A 398 -15.73 3.68 -8.50
C GLY A 398 -14.94 2.59 -7.81
N THR A 399 -15.53 1.44 -7.60
CA THR A 399 -14.80 0.21 -7.26
C THR A 399 -13.82 -0.16 -8.38
N SER A 400 -14.10 0.30 -9.62
CA SER A 400 -13.22 0.24 -10.78
C SER A 400 -11.88 0.95 -10.58
N MET A 401 -11.76 1.92 -9.67
CA MET A 401 -10.51 2.62 -9.32
C MET A 401 -9.84 1.98 -8.12
N ALA A 402 -10.60 1.31 -7.26
CA ALA A 402 -10.07 0.56 -6.12
C ALA A 402 -9.39 -0.75 -6.56
N ALA A 403 -9.95 -1.47 -7.52
CA ALA A 403 -9.41 -2.73 -8.03
C ALA A 403 -7.99 -2.59 -8.62
N PRO A 404 -7.70 -1.66 -9.55
CA PRO A 404 -6.35 -1.52 -10.11
C PRO A 404 -5.31 -1.04 -9.10
N LEU A 405 -5.72 -0.35 -8.02
CA LEU A 405 -4.83 -0.01 -6.92
C LEU A 405 -4.36 -1.28 -6.18
N VAL A 406 -5.26 -2.24 -6.00
CA VAL A 406 -4.93 -3.55 -5.43
C VAL A 406 -4.11 -4.38 -6.43
N ALA A 407 -4.38 -4.28 -7.74
CA ALA A 407 -3.60 -4.95 -8.77
C ALA A 407 -2.15 -4.44 -8.83
N SER A 408 -1.95 -3.14 -8.71
CA SER A 408 -0.62 -2.53 -8.60
C SER A 408 0.14 -3.05 -7.35
N ALA A 409 -0.55 -3.10 -6.21
CA ALA A 409 0.03 -3.67 -4.98
C ALA A 409 0.37 -5.16 -5.13
N ALA A 410 -0.49 -5.93 -5.80
CA ALA A 410 -0.26 -7.35 -6.09
C ALA A 410 0.99 -7.56 -6.95
N ALA A 411 1.20 -6.70 -7.95
CA ALA A 411 2.40 -6.75 -8.80
C ALA A 411 3.68 -6.51 -7.98
N LEU A 412 3.65 -5.58 -7.04
CA LEU A 412 4.80 -5.33 -6.17
C LEU A 412 5.07 -6.51 -5.20
N VAL A 413 4.00 -7.15 -4.69
CA VAL A 413 4.13 -8.39 -3.89
C VAL A 413 4.71 -9.53 -4.75
N LYS A 414 4.26 -9.69 -6.01
CA LYS A 414 4.80 -10.68 -6.95
C LYS A 414 6.29 -10.44 -7.24
N ALA A 415 6.68 -9.18 -7.44
CA ALA A 415 8.07 -8.81 -7.65
C ALA A 415 8.95 -9.15 -6.44
N LYS A 416 8.44 -8.99 -5.21
CA LYS A 416 9.14 -9.37 -3.99
C LYS A 416 9.20 -10.87 -3.76
N TYR A 417 8.14 -11.59 -4.09
CA TYR A 417 7.99 -13.03 -3.88
C TYR A 417 7.70 -13.74 -5.22
N PRO A 418 8.70 -13.84 -6.11
CA PRO A 418 8.50 -14.31 -7.49
C PRO A 418 7.94 -15.73 -7.60
N ASN A 419 8.17 -16.55 -6.59
CA ASN A 419 7.67 -17.95 -6.56
C ASN A 419 6.22 -18.08 -6.04
N TYR A 420 5.58 -16.98 -5.61
CA TYR A 420 4.19 -17.04 -5.17
C TYR A 420 3.26 -17.11 -6.40
N ASN A 421 2.28 -18.01 -6.33
CA ASN A 421 1.17 -18.03 -7.26
C ASN A 421 0.13 -16.95 -6.92
N GLY A 422 -0.87 -16.79 -7.79
CA GLY A 422 -1.89 -15.76 -7.63
C GLY A 422 -2.62 -15.82 -6.29
N LEU A 423 -3.00 -17.01 -5.83
CA LEU A 423 -3.72 -17.16 -4.55
C LEU A 423 -2.84 -16.80 -3.34
N GLN A 424 -1.55 -17.12 -3.38
CA GLN A 424 -0.61 -16.73 -2.32
C GLN A 424 -0.43 -15.22 -2.26
N ILE A 425 -0.35 -14.55 -3.40
CA ILE A 425 -0.29 -13.08 -3.48
C ILE A 425 -1.56 -12.47 -2.91
N GLY A 426 -2.72 -12.99 -3.30
CA GLY A 426 -4.02 -12.56 -2.79
C GLY A 426 -4.13 -12.70 -1.27
N GLU A 427 -3.64 -13.81 -0.72
CA GLU A 427 -3.66 -14.06 0.73
C GLU A 427 -2.73 -13.09 1.50
N VAL A 428 -1.55 -12.77 0.96
CA VAL A 428 -0.68 -11.72 1.54
C VAL A 428 -1.42 -10.41 1.65
N LEU A 429 -2.03 -9.95 0.55
CA LEU A 429 -2.76 -8.68 0.53
C LEU A 429 -3.94 -8.69 1.51
N ARG A 430 -4.71 -9.79 1.54
CA ARG A 430 -5.88 -9.94 2.39
C ARG A 430 -5.55 -9.92 3.89
N THR A 431 -4.45 -10.53 4.29
CA THR A 431 -4.07 -10.70 5.69
C THR A 431 -3.27 -9.53 6.27
N THR A 432 -2.81 -8.61 5.41
CA THR A 432 -1.98 -7.46 5.81
C THR A 432 -2.71 -6.12 5.76
N THR A 433 -4.03 -6.14 5.66
CA THR A 433 -4.88 -4.93 5.63
C THR A 433 -4.85 -4.15 6.94
N ASP A 434 -5.29 -2.90 6.88
CA ASP A 434 -5.66 -2.10 8.05
C ASP A 434 -7.15 -2.29 8.35
N PRO A 435 -7.54 -2.64 9.59
CA PRO A 435 -8.95 -2.79 9.96
C PRO A 435 -9.72 -1.49 9.80
N ILE A 436 -10.93 -1.56 9.22
CA ILE A 436 -11.80 -0.39 8.99
C ILE A 436 -13.22 -0.56 9.56
N ASP A 437 -13.57 -1.69 10.16
CA ASP A 437 -14.90 -1.96 10.67
C ASP A 437 -15.36 -0.94 11.71
N TYR A 438 -14.45 -0.44 12.54
CA TYR A 438 -14.75 0.58 13.55
C TYR A 438 -15.19 1.93 12.96
N LEU A 439 -14.81 2.22 11.71
CA LEU A 439 -15.26 3.39 10.94
C LEU A 439 -16.53 3.08 10.12
N ASN A 440 -16.88 1.80 9.99
CA ASN A 440 -17.99 1.31 9.16
C ASN A 440 -18.90 0.35 9.94
N PRO A 441 -19.43 0.73 11.11
CA PRO A 441 -20.13 -0.20 12.00
C PRO A 441 -21.36 -0.85 11.35
N SER A 442 -22.05 -0.16 10.44
CA SER A 442 -23.20 -0.71 9.69
C SER A 442 -22.79 -1.74 8.62
N PHE A 443 -21.51 -1.81 8.29
CA PHE A 443 -20.93 -2.69 7.28
C PHE A 443 -19.82 -3.58 7.87
N ALA A 444 -19.75 -3.71 9.20
CA ALA A 444 -18.74 -4.52 9.87
C ALA A 444 -18.75 -5.96 9.34
N GLY A 445 -17.57 -6.47 8.96
CA GLY A 445 -17.38 -7.77 8.32
C GLY A 445 -17.83 -7.85 6.84
N LYS A 446 -18.40 -6.77 6.26
CA LYS A 446 -18.91 -6.74 4.88
C LYS A 446 -18.01 -5.93 3.92
N MET A 447 -16.90 -5.42 4.39
CA MET A 447 -15.90 -4.64 3.61
C MET A 447 -14.57 -5.40 3.43
N GLY A 448 -14.64 -6.72 3.50
CA GLY A 448 -13.46 -7.59 3.48
C GLY A 448 -12.66 -7.52 4.77
N LYS A 449 -11.37 -7.87 4.70
CA LYS A 449 -10.49 -7.89 5.89
C LYS A 449 -10.00 -6.50 6.31
N GLY A 450 -10.27 -5.46 5.50
CA GLY A 450 -9.88 -4.09 5.77
C GLY A 450 -9.34 -3.37 4.55
N ARG A 451 -8.73 -2.21 4.75
CA ARG A 451 -8.14 -1.40 3.68
C ARG A 451 -6.72 -1.89 3.35
N LEU A 452 -6.40 -1.93 2.06
CA LEU A 452 -5.07 -2.23 1.54
C LEU A 452 -3.96 -1.47 2.28
N ASN A 453 -2.92 -2.21 2.70
CA ASN A 453 -1.67 -1.65 3.24
C ASN A 453 -0.48 -2.36 2.61
N ILE A 454 0.10 -1.73 1.59
CA ILE A 454 1.19 -2.35 0.82
C ILE A 454 2.50 -2.44 1.62
N PHE A 455 2.76 -1.52 2.54
CA PHE A 455 3.93 -1.61 3.41
C PHE A 455 3.90 -2.87 4.29
N LYS A 456 2.75 -3.17 4.91
CA LYS A 456 2.58 -4.41 5.67
C LYS A 456 2.74 -5.64 4.78
N ALA A 457 2.20 -5.62 3.55
CA ALA A 457 2.32 -6.73 2.62
C ALA A 457 3.78 -7.02 2.24
N LEU A 458 4.60 -5.98 2.11
CA LEU A 458 6.03 -6.13 1.82
C LEU A 458 6.89 -6.42 3.06
N THR A 459 6.43 -6.15 4.27
CA THR A 459 7.19 -6.40 5.51
C THR A 459 6.81 -7.69 6.21
N GLN A 460 5.76 -8.38 5.76
CA GLN A 460 5.35 -9.64 6.34
C GLN A 460 6.45 -10.69 6.16
N THR A 461 6.83 -11.35 7.25
CA THR A 461 7.79 -12.45 7.20
C THR A 461 7.10 -13.73 6.74
N THR A 462 7.77 -14.50 5.88
CA THR A 462 7.24 -15.77 5.32
C THR A 462 6.87 -16.81 6.38
N SER A 463 7.42 -16.71 7.58
CA SER A 463 7.06 -17.57 8.72
C SER A 463 5.64 -17.34 9.26
N SER A 464 5.02 -16.21 8.96
CA SER A 464 3.63 -15.89 9.34
C SER A 464 2.58 -16.36 8.31
N ILE A 465 3.03 -16.67 7.09
CA ILE A 465 2.19 -17.29 6.07
C ILE A 465 2.24 -18.80 6.30
N ARG A 466 1.58 -19.27 7.34
CA ARG A 466 1.21 -20.67 7.36
C ARG A 466 0.21 -20.84 6.22
N TYR A 467 0.55 -21.72 5.30
CA TYR A 467 -0.34 -22.28 4.33
C TYR A 467 -1.51 -22.93 5.10
N GLN A 468 -2.45 -22.16 5.54
CA GLN A 468 -3.78 -22.70 5.64
C GLN A 468 -4.17 -22.83 4.16
N LYS A 469 -4.22 -24.09 3.70
CA LYS A 469 -4.99 -24.45 2.53
C LYS A 469 -6.20 -23.52 2.60
N ILE A 470 -6.34 -22.57 1.65
CA ILE A 470 -7.52 -21.71 1.64
C ILE A 470 -8.64 -22.73 1.63
N ASP A 471 -9.24 -22.93 2.78
CA ASP A 471 -10.34 -23.87 2.88
C ASP A 471 -11.43 -23.15 2.14
N VAL A 472 -11.64 -23.60 0.96
CA VAL A 472 -12.60 -23.06 0.03
C VAL A 472 -14.00 -23.03 0.64
N THR A 473 -14.17 -23.74 1.76
CA THR A 473 -15.35 -23.71 2.60
C THR A 473 -15.48 -22.46 3.45
N ASP A 474 -14.38 -21.70 3.72
CA ASP A 474 -14.47 -20.47 4.53
C ASP A 474 -14.93 -19.24 3.72
N GLN A 475 -14.98 -19.33 2.38
CA GLN A 475 -15.76 -18.42 1.54
C GLN A 475 -17.20 -18.85 1.34
N SER A 476 -17.64 -19.94 1.98
CA SER A 476 -18.92 -20.61 1.77
C SER A 476 -20.11 -19.97 2.51
N ASN A 477 -20.09 -18.68 2.76
CA ASN A 477 -21.34 -18.02 3.10
C ASN A 477 -21.95 -17.35 1.87
N GLY A 478 -22.33 -18.14 0.87
CA GLY A 478 -23.09 -17.57 -0.22
C GLY A 478 -23.43 -18.48 -1.38
N VAL A 479 -22.64 -19.46 -1.71
CA VAL A 479 -22.99 -20.37 -2.82
C VAL A 479 -22.79 -21.83 -2.38
N ARG A 480 -23.80 -22.41 -1.76
CA ARG A 480 -23.96 -23.87 -1.83
C ARG A 480 -24.23 -24.17 -3.30
N ALA A 481 -23.32 -24.86 -3.97
CA ALA A 481 -23.68 -25.58 -5.17
C ALA A 481 -24.87 -26.48 -4.77
N ALA A 482 -26.01 -26.27 -5.39
CA ALA A 482 -27.04 -27.27 -5.41
C ALA A 482 -26.45 -28.50 -6.11
N ASN A 483 -26.51 -29.63 -5.43
CA ASN A 483 -26.17 -30.94 -5.99
C ASN A 483 -26.97 -31.21 -7.25
#